data_f050ff5374603f760db65ab20965e9e1
#
_entry.id   f050ff5374603f760db65ab20965e9e1
#
_cell.length_a   1.000
_cell.length_b   1.000
_cell.length_c   1.000
_cell.angle_alpha   90.00
_cell.angle_beta   90.00
_cell.angle_gamma   90.00
#
_symmetry.space_group_name_H-M   'P 1'
#
loop_
_entity.id
_entity.type
_entity.pdbx_description
1 polymer ?
#
loop_
_entity_poly.entity_id
_entity_poly.type
_entity_poly.pdbx_seq_one_letter_code
_entity_poly.pdbx_strand_id
1 'polypeptide(L)'
;LIDLLTRPAPAPAAPRRGYAPLPNMALALQTLVECTEAEEDQPRLGLLYGNSGFGKTVAAAFAAAQTGSVYIEAKSLWTVRALLEAKAEELGITKPERTAPRLLRQIIDELNRAPRPLIIDEMDHLVKKQMVEIIRDIHDATSIAILMIGEEALPSKLKEWERFDNRILVATPAQPATAEDALLLRDHYGLNGIIADDLAIYFAERCKGVTRRIVNNLRAAARTAATEGVDTIDRAWWGPRLVTNGDIPTRRSLGQ
;
A
#
# COMPACT_ATOMS: atom_id res chain seq x y z
N LEU A 1 -12.89 -47.45 17.06
CA LEU A 1 -13.50 -46.17 17.57
C LEU A 1 -12.46 -45.12 18.01
N ILE A 2 -11.18 -45.51 18.14
CA ILE A 2 -10.07 -44.65 18.59
C ILE A 2 -9.42 -43.96 17.39
N ASP A 3 -9.62 -44.45 16.16
CA ASP A 3 -8.97 -43.91 14.94
C ASP A 3 -9.65 -42.66 14.33
N LEU A 4 -10.79 -42.23 14.90
CA LEU A 4 -11.52 -41.03 14.44
C LEU A 4 -11.15 -39.76 15.22
N LEU A 5 -10.33 -39.87 16.27
CA LEU A 5 -9.96 -38.75 17.15
C LEU A 5 -8.56 -38.15 16.85
N THR A 6 -7.85 -38.67 15.88
CA THR A 6 -6.46 -38.27 15.59
C THR A 6 -6.23 -37.77 14.16
N ARG A 7 -7.29 -37.36 13.44
CA ARG A 7 -7.08 -36.73 12.15
C ARG A 7 -6.67 -35.27 12.41
N PRO A 8 -5.42 -34.87 12.14
CA PRO A 8 -5.06 -33.47 12.25
C PRO A 8 -5.94 -32.67 11.26
N ALA A 9 -6.46 -31.55 11.74
CA ALA A 9 -7.19 -30.61 10.88
C ALA A 9 -6.38 -30.34 9.60
N PRO A 10 -7.01 -30.27 8.42
CA PRO A 10 -6.30 -29.99 7.19
C PRO A 10 -5.51 -28.68 7.37
N ALA A 11 -4.20 -28.75 7.15
CA ALA A 11 -3.37 -27.58 7.19
C ALA A 11 -3.93 -26.56 6.17
N PRO A 12 -3.99 -25.27 6.52
CA PRO A 12 -4.44 -24.24 5.60
C PRO A 12 -3.62 -24.34 4.31
N ALA A 13 -4.29 -24.23 3.17
CA ALA A 13 -3.60 -24.22 1.87
C ALA A 13 -2.53 -23.11 1.91
N ALA A 14 -1.35 -23.40 1.34
CA ALA A 14 -0.28 -22.41 1.31
C ALA A 14 -0.80 -21.13 0.62
N PRO A 15 -0.48 -19.94 1.16
CA PRO A 15 -0.90 -18.69 0.56
C PRO A 15 -0.40 -18.64 -0.90
N ARG A 16 -1.25 -18.15 -1.81
CA ARG A 16 -0.87 -17.98 -3.21
C ARG A 16 0.33 -17.04 -3.30
N ARG A 17 1.31 -17.39 -4.12
CA ARG A 17 2.42 -16.46 -4.40
C ARG A 17 1.87 -15.25 -5.18
N GLY A 18 2.30 -14.05 -4.81
CA GLY A 18 1.86 -12.79 -5.44
C GLY A 18 0.93 -11.97 -4.57
N TYR A 19 0.16 -11.11 -5.20
CA TYR A 19 -0.77 -10.18 -4.55
C TYR A 19 -2.22 -10.59 -4.78
N ALA A 20 -3.11 -10.37 -3.80
CA ALA A 20 -4.54 -10.43 -4.03
C ALA A 20 -4.93 -9.28 -4.99
N PRO A 21 -5.67 -9.54 -6.08
CA PRO A 21 -5.96 -8.54 -7.10
C PRO A 21 -7.04 -7.55 -6.62
N LEU A 22 -6.67 -6.64 -5.74
CA LEU A 22 -7.57 -5.64 -5.18
C LEU A 22 -7.65 -4.38 -6.08
N PRO A 23 -8.77 -3.61 -6.04
CA PRO A 23 -8.99 -2.44 -6.88
C PRO A 23 -7.87 -1.40 -6.80
N ASN A 24 -7.30 -1.18 -5.61
CA ASN A 24 -6.23 -0.19 -5.44
C ASN A 24 -4.95 -0.51 -6.23
N MET A 25 -4.71 -1.77 -6.61
CA MET A 25 -3.60 -2.13 -7.49
C MET A 25 -3.83 -1.62 -8.92
N ALA A 26 -5.05 -1.80 -9.42
CA ALA A 26 -5.43 -1.27 -10.73
C ALA A 26 -5.38 0.27 -10.73
N LEU A 27 -5.89 0.91 -9.67
CA LEU A 27 -5.86 2.36 -9.52
C LEU A 27 -4.42 2.92 -9.50
N ALA A 28 -3.52 2.30 -8.74
CA ALA A 28 -2.12 2.72 -8.70
C ALA A 28 -1.44 2.59 -10.08
N LEU A 29 -1.65 1.47 -10.75
CA LEU A 29 -1.10 1.23 -12.09
C LEU A 29 -1.68 2.21 -13.10
N GLN A 30 -3.00 2.39 -13.13
CA GLN A 30 -3.68 3.31 -14.03
C GLN A 30 -3.22 4.75 -13.84
N THR A 31 -3.13 5.23 -12.60
CA THR A 31 -2.64 6.58 -12.28
C THR A 31 -1.21 6.78 -12.78
N LEU A 32 -0.34 5.78 -12.61
CA LEU A 32 1.05 5.87 -13.10
C LEU A 32 1.13 5.83 -14.63
N VAL A 33 0.33 4.99 -15.28
CA VAL A 33 0.26 4.90 -16.75
C VAL A 33 -0.23 6.22 -17.34
N GLU A 34 -1.30 6.81 -16.77
CA GLU A 34 -1.82 8.10 -17.22
C GLU A 34 -0.75 9.21 -17.15
N CYS A 35 0.04 9.25 -16.05
CA CYS A 35 1.17 10.18 -15.97
C CYS A 35 2.29 9.86 -16.94
N THR A 36 2.50 8.59 -17.29
CA THR A 36 3.58 8.19 -18.21
C THR A 36 3.22 8.50 -19.66
N GLU A 37 1.94 8.35 -20.01
CA GLU A 37 1.39 8.56 -21.35
C GLU A 37 0.92 10.00 -21.60
N ALA A 38 1.06 10.89 -20.61
CA ALA A 38 0.69 12.30 -20.74
C ALA A 38 1.43 12.97 -21.90
N GLU A 39 0.80 13.93 -22.57
CA GLU A 39 1.38 14.69 -23.65
C GLU A 39 2.60 15.51 -23.19
N GLU A 40 3.46 15.95 -24.12
CA GLU A 40 4.73 16.59 -23.78
C GLU A 40 4.55 17.90 -22.98
N ASP A 41 3.45 18.61 -23.20
CA ASP A 41 3.12 19.87 -22.53
C ASP A 41 2.34 19.68 -21.21
N GLN A 42 1.96 18.43 -20.89
CA GLN A 42 1.24 18.11 -19.67
C GLN A 42 2.17 17.78 -18.50
N PRO A 43 1.75 18.10 -17.29
CA PRO A 43 2.44 17.64 -16.09
C PRO A 43 2.32 16.12 -15.94
N ARG A 44 3.26 15.49 -15.21
CA ARG A 44 3.33 14.03 -15.06
C ARG A 44 3.42 13.57 -13.61
N LEU A 45 2.90 14.37 -12.68
CA LEU A 45 2.79 13.96 -11.29
C LEU A 45 1.40 13.39 -11.00
N GLY A 46 1.36 12.19 -10.43
CA GLY A 46 0.14 11.52 -9.97
C GLY A 46 0.10 11.35 -8.47
N LEU A 47 -1.09 11.34 -7.90
CA LEU A 47 -1.33 11.03 -6.48
C LEU A 47 -2.20 9.78 -6.35
N LEU A 48 -1.84 8.89 -5.40
CA LEU A 48 -2.73 7.89 -4.84
C LEU A 48 -2.83 8.13 -3.34
N TYR A 49 -3.98 8.58 -2.86
CA TYR A 49 -4.14 9.00 -1.48
C TYR A 49 -5.35 8.36 -0.81
N GLY A 50 -5.34 8.28 0.51
CA GLY A 50 -6.47 7.72 1.27
C GLY A 50 -6.05 7.18 2.63
N ASN A 51 -7.02 6.63 3.34
CA ASN A 51 -6.85 6.16 4.71
C ASN A 51 -5.75 5.11 4.87
N SER A 52 -5.11 5.12 6.03
CA SER A 52 -4.11 4.11 6.38
C SER A 52 -4.74 2.71 6.41
N GLY A 53 -4.02 1.74 5.85
CA GLY A 53 -4.45 0.34 5.81
C GLY A 53 -5.33 -0.03 4.60
N PHE A 54 -5.55 0.87 3.63
CA PHE A 54 -6.26 0.57 2.36
C PHE A 54 -5.40 -0.19 1.34
N GLY A 55 -4.17 -0.57 1.69
CA GLY A 55 -3.30 -1.37 0.82
C GLY A 55 -2.52 -0.55 -0.21
N LYS A 56 -2.40 0.76 -0.06
CA LYS A 56 -1.68 1.66 -0.99
C LYS A 56 -0.22 1.23 -1.23
N THR A 57 0.52 0.90 -0.17
CA THR A 57 1.91 0.40 -0.27
C THR A 57 2.01 -0.88 -1.11
N VAL A 58 1.05 -1.81 -0.94
CA VAL A 58 1.00 -3.05 -1.73
C VAL A 58 0.67 -2.74 -3.19
N ALA A 59 -0.25 -1.80 -3.42
CA ALA A 59 -0.59 -1.32 -4.76
C ALA A 59 0.61 -0.63 -5.45
N ALA A 60 1.38 0.15 -4.70
CA ALA A 60 2.62 0.77 -5.17
C ALA A 60 3.67 -0.26 -5.60
N ALA A 61 3.91 -1.26 -4.76
CA ALA A 61 4.85 -2.34 -5.06
C ALA A 61 4.41 -3.16 -6.29
N PHE A 62 3.10 -3.39 -6.43
CA PHE A 62 2.53 -4.01 -7.62
C PHE A 62 2.78 -3.16 -8.88
N ALA A 63 2.44 -1.86 -8.84
CA ALA A 63 2.65 -0.95 -9.97
C ALA A 63 4.13 -0.85 -10.35
N ALA A 64 5.04 -0.77 -9.35
CA ALA A 64 6.48 -0.77 -9.58
C ALA A 64 6.96 -2.04 -10.32
N ALA A 65 6.48 -3.21 -9.89
CA ALA A 65 6.83 -4.48 -10.52
C ALA A 65 6.32 -4.61 -11.97
N GLN A 66 5.14 -4.02 -12.28
CA GLN A 66 4.56 -4.05 -13.62
C GLN A 66 5.25 -3.09 -14.59
N THR A 67 5.72 -1.95 -14.10
CA THR A 67 6.24 -0.86 -14.94
C THR A 67 7.76 -0.74 -14.91
N GLY A 68 8.46 -1.48 -14.06
CA GLY A 68 9.90 -1.31 -13.85
C GLY A 68 10.26 0.03 -13.20
N SER A 69 9.30 0.66 -12.50
CA SER A 69 9.51 1.93 -11.83
C SER A 69 10.49 1.83 -10.67
N VAL A 70 11.18 2.91 -10.40
CA VAL A 70 11.99 3.08 -9.19
C VAL A 70 11.06 3.35 -8.01
N TYR A 71 11.07 2.48 -7.00
CA TYR A 71 10.23 2.61 -5.81
C TYR A 71 11.05 3.02 -4.60
N ILE A 72 10.58 4.04 -3.90
CA ILE A 72 11.12 4.44 -2.60
C ILE A 72 9.98 4.67 -1.59
N GLU A 73 10.21 4.28 -0.36
CA GLU A 73 9.34 4.59 0.77
C GLU A 73 10.00 5.65 1.65
N ALA A 74 9.47 6.88 1.66
CA ALA A 74 10.03 7.98 2.43
C ALA A 74 9.97 7.70 3.94
N LYS A 75 11.05 8.02 4.65
CA LYS A 75 11.16 7.78 6.10
C LYS A 75 11.12 9.08 6.88
N SER A 76 10.51 9.04 8.06
CA SER A 76 10.33 10.21 8.93
C SER A 76 11.63 10.88 9.37
N LEU A 77 12.76 10.14 9.42
CA LEU A 77 14.06 10.66 9.83
C LEU A 77 14.94 11.14 8.67
N TRP A 78 14.47 11.01 7.42
CA TRP A 78 15.31 11.38 6.29
C TRP A 78 15.65 12.88 6.27
N THR A 79 16.87 13.16 5.87
CA THR A 79 17.35 14.45 5.41
C THR A 79 17.31 14.48 3.88
N VAL A 80 17.51 15.65 3.28
CA VAL A 80 17.68 15.79 1.81
C VAL A 80 18.73 14.81 1.28
N ARG A 81 19.84 14.69 1.98
CA ARG A 81 20.92 13.80 1.61
C ARG A 81 20.49 12.32 1.62
N ALA A 82 19.79 11.88 2.68
CA ALA A 82 19.31 10.51 2.80
C ALA A 82 18.28 10.16 1.72
N LEU A 83 17.39 11.10 1.36
CA LEU A 83 16.45 10.92 0.25
C LEU A 83 17.17 10.70 -1.07
N LEU A 84 18.19 11.51 -1.37
CA LEU A 84 18.96 11.40 -2.62
C LEU A 84 19.81 10.12 -2.64
N GLU A 85 20.38 9.70 -1.51
CA GLU A 85 21.13 8.45 -1.41
C GLU A 85 20.24 7.23 -1.66
N ALA A 86 19.05 7.17 -1.05
CA ALA A 86 18.08 6.11 -1.31
C ALA A 86 17.66 6.06 -2.79
N LYS A 87 17.45 7.21 -3.43
CA LYS A 87 17.16 7.26 -4.87
C LYS A 87 18.33 6.77 -5.72
N ALA A 88 19.55 7.15 -5.38
CA ALA A 88 20.76 6.73 -6.09
C ALA A 88 20.97 5.21 -6.00
N GLU A 89 20.71 4.63 -4.83
CA GLU A 89 20.78 3.18 -4.60
C GLU A 89 19.77 2.43 -5.50
N GLU A 90 18.50 2.84 -5.50
CA GLU A 90 17.45 2.22 -6.33
C GLU A 90 17.69 2.42 -7.85
N LEU A 91 18.38 3.48 -8.23
CA LEU A 91 18.84 3.70 -9.62
C LEU A 91 20.08 2.88 -9.98
N GLY A 92 20.71 2.20 -9.02
CA GLY A 92 21.93 1.43 -9.23
C GLY A 92 23.19 2.28 -9.38
N ILE A 93 23.19 3.51 -8.86
CA ILE A 93 24.36 4.38 -8.87
C ILE A 93 25.40 3.87 -7.85
N THR A 94 26.45 3.22 -8.33
CA THR A 94 27.46 2.55 -7.47
C THR A 94 28.45 3.53 -6.83
N LYS A 95 28.60 4.73 -7.36
CA LYS A 95 29.49 5.78 -6.84
C LYS A 95 28.74 7.11 -6.71
N PRO A 96 27.93 7.27 -5.64
CA PRO A 96 27.17 8.48 -5.43
C PRO A 96 28.08 9.66 -5.10
N GLU A 97 27.76 10.81 -5.68
CA GLU A 97 28.43 12.09 -5.42
C GLU A 97 28.33 12.50 -3.95
N ARG A 98 29.38 13.14 -3.42
CA ARG A 98 29.50 13.43 -1.98
C ARG A 98 28.59 14.54 -1.48
N THR A 99 28.20 15.49 -2.32
CA THR A 99 27.35 16.63 -1.91
C THR A 99 25.95 16.48 -2.47
N ALA A 100 24.94 16.91 -1.71
CA ALA A 100 23.55 16.79 -2.14
C ALA A 100 23.26 17.44 -3.52
N PRO A 101 23.77 18.66 -3.85
CA PRO A 101 23.53 19.23 -5.17
C PRO A 101 24.15 18.44 -6.32
N ARG A 102 25.33 17.87 -6.12
CA ARG A 102 25.98 17.02 -7.15
C ARG A 102 25.28 15.68 -7.29
N LEU A 103 24.85 15.09 -6.17
CA LEU A 103 24.11 13.84 -6.18
C LEU A 103 22.73 14.01 -6.86
N LEU A 104 22.05 15.12 -6.63
CA LEU A 104 20.80 15.43 -7.34
C LEU A 104 21.04 15.53 -8.85
N ARG A 105 22.10 16.20 -9.28
CA ARG A 105 22.46 16.26 -10.71
C ARG A 105 22.75 14.88 -11.27
N GLN A 106 23.55 14.07 -10.55
CA GLN A 106 23.86 12.69 -10.97
C GLN A 106 22.60 11.83 -11.13
N ILE A 107 21.62 11.96 -10.23
CA ILE A 107 20.31 11.29 -10.33
C ILE A 107 19.55 11.76 -11.58
N ILE A 108 19.51 13.06 -11.82
CA ILE A 108 18.86 13.65 -13.01
C ILE A 108 19.53 13.14 -14.30
N ASP A 109 20.85 13.14 -14.36
CA ASP A 109 21.60 12.66 -15.51
C ASP A 109 21.32 11.16 -15.77
N GLU A 110 21.24 10.35 -14.72
CA GLU A 110 20.90 8.92 -14.84
C GLU A 110 19.46 8.71 -15.33
N LEU A 111 18.48 9.46 -14.79
CA LEU A 111 17.09 9.39 -15.22
C LEU A 111 16.89 9.90 -16.66
N ASN A 112 17.67 10.88 -17.12
CA ASN A 112 17.65 11.31 -18.52
C ASN A 112 18.30 10.27 -19.45
N ARG A 113 19.31 9.54 -18.98
CA ARG A 113 19.97 8.48 -19.74
C ARG A 113 19.12 7.23 -19.89
N ALA A 114 18.43 6.85 -18.80
CA ALA A 114 17.58 5.67 -18.71
C ALA A 114 16.25 6.02 -18.01
N PRO A 115 15.31 6.65 -18.74
CA PRO A 115 14.06 7.12 -18.16
C PRO A 115 13.25 5.96 -17.55
N ARG A 116 12.91 6.11 -16.28
CA ARG A 116 12.02 5.20 -15.55
C ARG A 116 11.09 6.02 -14.67
N PRO A 117 9.80 5.67 -14.57
CA PRO A 117 8.90 6.31 -13.63
C PRO A 117 9.38 6.16 -12.19
N LEU A 118 9.03 7.09 -11.32
CA LEU A 118 9.28 7.01 -9.88
C LEU A 118 7.99 6.76 -9.14
N ILE A 119 8.06 5.95 -8.09
CA ILE A 119 6.98 5.81 -7.10
C ILE A 119 7.54 6.20 -5.74
N ILE A 120 6.90 7.16 -5.09
CA ILE A 120 7.29 7.66 -3.77
C ILE A 120 6.16 7.37 -2.78
N ASP A 121 6.37 6.38 -1.93
CA ASP A 121 5.43 6.04 -0.87
C ASP A 121 5.71 6.86 0.40
N GLU A 122 4.71 7.04 1.26
CA GLU A 122 4.77 7.85 2.47
C GLU A 122 5.19 9.31 2.19
N MET A 123 4.68 9.89 1.08
CA MET A 123 5.00 11.26 0.65
C MET A 123 4.74 12.31 1.73
N ASP A 124 3.83 12.05 2.66
CA ASP A 124 3.53 12.89 3.82
C ASP A 124 4.78 13.24 4.65
N HIS A 125 5.77 12.33 4.72
CA HIS A 125 7.03 12.59 5.39
C HIS A 125 7.87 13.66 4.67
N LEU A 126 7.85 13.68 3.34
CA LEU A 126 8.58 14.69 2.56
C LEU A 126 7.88 16.06 2.64
N VAL A 127 6.54 16.08 2.59
CA VAL A 127 5.75 17.31 2.78
C VAL A 127 6.03 17.92 4.14
N LYS A 128 5.93 17.15 5.22
CA LYS A 128 6.22 17.60 6.59
C LYS A 128 7.62 18.20 6.75
N LYS A 129 8.59 17.71 5.98
CA LYS A 129 9.99 18.15 6.01
C LYS A 129 10.33 19.21 4.96
N GLN A 130 9.34 19.71 4.24
CA GLN A 130 9.52 20.71 3.18
C GLN A 130 10.48 20.25 2.05
N MET A 131 10.52 18.94 1.76
CA MET A 131 11.37 18.37 0.72
C MET A 131 10.66 18.18 -0.63
N VAL A 132 9.45 18.73 -0.78
CA VAL A 132 8.62 18.58 -2.00
C VAL A 132 9.32 19.16 -3.22
N GLU A 133 10.02 20.27 -3.03
CA GLU A 133 10.73 20.98 -4.09
C GLU A 133 11.79 20.10 -4.79
N ILE A 134 12.42 19.16 -4.07
CA ILE A 134 13.39 18.23 -4.66
C ILE A 134 12.72 17.30 -5.68
N ILE A 135 11.49 16.88 -5.37
CA ILE A 135 10.71 16.02 -6.28
C ILE A 135 10.30 16.81 -7.52
N ARG A 136 9.89 18.06 -7.35
CA ARG A 136 9.63 18.97 -8.47
C ARG A 136 10.87 19.19 -9.33
N ASP A 137 12.03 19.47 -8.73
CA ASP A 137 13.26 19.71 -9.47
C ASP A 137 13.68 18.48 -10.30
N ILE A 138 13.48 17.27 -9.80
CA ILE A 138 13.69 16.04 -10.55
C ILE A 138 12.70 15.96 -11.72
N HIS A 139 11.40 16.16 -11.46
CA HIS A 139 10.37 16.13 -12.50
C HIS A 139 10.65 17.16 -13.59
N ASP A 140 10.89 18.43 -13.23
CA ASP A 140 11.10 19.52 -14.17
C ASP A 140 12.37 19.31 -15.05
N ALA A 141 13.38 18.62 -14.51
CA ALA A 141 14.63 18.35 -15.23
C ALA A 141 14.60 17.08 -16.08
N THR A 142 13.64 16.17 -15.87
CA THR A 142 13.62 14.85 -16.53
C THR A 142 12.32 14.54 -17.24
N SER A 143 11.24 15.25 -16.93
CA SER A 143 9.88 15.00 -17.43
C SER A 143 9.38 13.56 -17.20
N ILE A 144 9.96 12.82 -16.26
CA ILE A 144 9.49 11.47 -15.92
C ILE A 144 8.18 11.50 -15.14
N ALA A 145 7.39 10.46 -15.27
CA ALA A 145 6.20 10.27 -14.43
C ALA A 145 6.59 9.97 -12.99
N ILE A 146 5.90 10.61 -12.02
CA ILE A 146 6.11 10.36 -10.59
C ILE A 146 4.76 10.11 -9.93
N LEU A 147 4.57 8.91 -9.39
CA LEU A 147 3.41 8.57 -8.55
C LEU A 147 3.77 8.79 -7.08
N MET A 148 3.03 9.67 -6.43
CA MET A 148 3.17 9.95 -5.00
C MET A 148 2.03 9.31 -4.23
N ILE A 149 2.37 8.64 -3.12
CA ILE A 149 1.40 7.92 -2.30
C ILE A 149 1.44 8.46 -0.89
N GLY A 150 0.25 8.69 -0.32
CA GLY A 150 0.17 9.20 1.04
C GLY A 150 -1.20 9.06 1.69
N GLU A 151 -1.36 9.77 2.80
CA GLU A 151 -2.58 9.78 3.59
C GLU A 151 -3.70 10.57 2.91
N GLU A 152 -4.92 10.47 3.46
CA GLU A 152 -6.12 11.15 2.97
C GLU A 152 -5.94 12.67 2.82
N ALA A 153 -5.19 13.29 3.72
CA ALA A 153 -4.94 14.73 3.71
C ALA A 153 -3.81 15.17 2.76
N LEU A 154 -3.11 14.25 2.08
CA LEU A 154 -1.98 14.60 1.22
C LEU A 154 -2.32 15.63 0.14
N PRO A 155 -3.43 15.54 -0.62
CA PRO A 155 -3.76 16.55 -1.63
C PRO A 155 -3.93 17.94 -1.04
N SER A 156 -4.57 18.03 0.13
CA SER A 156 -4.77 19.33 0.81
C SER A 156 -3.46 19.95 1.29
N LYS A 157 -2.53 19.12 1.78
CA LYS A 157 -1.19 19.57 2.20
C LYS A 157 -0.36 20.06 1.01
N LEU A 158 -0.48 19.42 -0.15
CA LEU A 158 0.27 19.79 -1.36
C LEU A 158 -0.21 21.10 -1.98
N LYS A 159 -1.46 21.51 -1.78
CA LYS A 159 -1.97 22.81 -2.22
C LYS A 159 -1.23 24.02 -1.62
N GLU A 160 -0.60 23.85 -0.47
CA GLU A 160 0.26 24.89 0.13
C GLU A 160 1.51 25.17 -0.73
N TRP A 161 1.83 24.27 -1.66
CA TRP A 161 2.97 24.33 -2.59
C TRP A 161 2.48 24.59 -4.01
N GLU A 162 1.97 25.80 -4.30
CA GLU A 162 1.32 26.15 -5.56
C GLU A 162 2.10 25.70 -6.81
N ARG A 163 3.43 25.91 -6.81
CA ARG A 163 4.28 25.51 -7.94
C ARG A 163 4.35 23.99 -8.14
N PHE A 164 4.20 23.23 -7.08
CA PHE A 164 4.17 21.79 -7.11
C PHE A 164 2.77 21.28 -7.49
N ASP A 165 1.73 21.87 -6.89
CA ASP A 165 0.33 21.52 -7.13
C ASP A 165 -0.04 21.63 -8.61
N ASN A 166 0.44 22.68 -9.29
CA ASN A 166 0.24 22.89 -10.73
C ASN A 166 0.89 21.81 -11.63
N ARG A 167 1.67 20.87 -11.08
CA ARG A 167 2.27 19.75 -11.81
C ARG A 167 1.58 18.42 -11.56
N ILE A 168 0.51 18.44 -10.76
CA ILE A 168 -0.28 17.25 -10.50
C ILE A 168 -1.28 17.09 -11.65
N LEU A 169 -1.13 16.03 -12.41
CA LEU A 169 -2.03 15.66 -13.51
C LEU A 169 -3.31 15.02 -12.97
N VAL A 170 -3.14 14.07 -12.06
CA VAL A 170 -4.25 13.25 -11.57
C VAL A 170 -4.09 12.94 -10.07
N ALA A 171 -5.22 12.94 -9.36
CA ALA A 171 -5.28 12.59 -7.95
C ALA A 171 -6.36 11.54 -7.73
N THR A 172 -5.93 10.32 -7.43
CA THR A 172 -6.78 9.14 -7.32
C THR A 172 -7.00 8.78 -5.86
N PRO A 173 -8.25 8.77 -5.35
CA PRO A 173 -8.53 8.29 -4.00
C PRO A 173 -8.48 6.77 -3.95
N ALA A 174 -7.71 6.23 -3.00
CA ALA A 174 -7.71 4.80 -2.70
C ALA A 174 -9.07 4.39 -2.12
N GLN A 175 -9.56 3.23 -2.57
CA GLN A 175 -10.87 2.72 -2.20
C GLN A 175 -10.78 1.78 -0.98
N PRO A 176 -11.79 1.80 -0.09
CA PRO A 176 -11.94 0.78 0.93
C PRO A 176 -12.22 -0.59 0.27
N ALA A 177 -11.74 -1.66 0.88
CA ALA A 177 -12.03 -3.00 0.42
C ALA A 177 -13.51 -3.35 0.59
N THR A 178 -14.10 -3.95 -0.42
CA THR A 178 -15.50 -4.40 -0.44
C THR A 178 -15.67 -5.78 0.22
N ALA A 179 -16.91 -6.28 0.25
CA ALA A 179 -17.22 -7.65 0.65
C ALA A 179 -16.53 -8.66 -0.28
N GLU A 180 -16.58 -8.43 -1.58
CA GLU A 180 -15.93 -9.26 -2.60
C GLU A 180 -14.42 -9.27 -2.42
N ASP A 181 -13.82 -8.13 -2.11
CA ASP A 181 -12.39 -8.03 -1.82
C ASP A 181 -11.99 -8.84 -0.57
N ALA A 182 -12.86 -8.91 0.43
CA ALA A 182 -12.62 -9.75 1.61
C ALA A 182 -12.60 -11.25 1.27
N LEU A 183 -13.46 -11.70 0.35
CA LEU A 183 -13.44 -13.06 -0.17
C LEU A 183 -12.15 -13.33 -0.96
N LEU A 184 -11.74 -12.41 -1.83
CA LEU A 184 -10.47 -12.51 -2.56
C LEU A 184 -9.26 -12.58 -1.60
N LEU A 185 -9.25 -11.77 -0.54
CA LEU A 185 -8.21 -11.81 0.50
C LEU A 185 -8.20 -13.16 1.23
N ARG A 186 -9.36 -13.65 1.67
CA ARG A 186 -9.50 -14.96 2.30
C ARG A 186 -8.91 -16.06 1.42
N ASP A 187 -9.29 -16.07 0.15
CA ASP A 187 -8.86 -17.09 -0.81
C ASP A 187 -7.37 -16.98 -1.14
N HIS A 188 -6.85 -15.75 -1.21
CA HIS A 188 -5.42 -15.51 -1.40
C HIS A 188 -4.58 -16.08 -0.26
N TYR A 189 -5.07 -15.97 0.98
CA TYR A 189 -4.38 -16.52 2.15
C TYR A 189 -4.68 -18.02 2.37
N GLY A 190 -5.40 -18.70 1.47
CA GLY A 190 -5.73 -20.11 1.57
C GLY A 190 -6.69 -20.44 2.70
N LEU A 191 -7.55 -19.50 3.09
CA LEU A 191 -8.45 -19.62 4.23
C LEU A 191 -9.89 -19.98 3.82
N ASN A 192 -10.18 -20.17 2.53
CA ASN A 192 -11.50 -20.48 2.00
C ASN A 192 -12.10 -21.81 2.47
N GLY A 193 -11.27 -22.76 2.89
CA GLY A 193 -11.72 -24.02 3.52
C GLY A 193 -11.98 -23.89 5.02
N ILE A 194 -11.58 -22.79 5.65
CA ILE A 194 -11.67 -22.58 7.10
C ILE A 194 -12.70 -21.52 7.44
N ILE A 195 -12.74 -20.42 6.67
CA ILE A 195 -13.60 -19.24 6.94
C ILE A 195 -14.69 -19.18 5.89
N ALA A 196 -15.95 -19.26 6.34
CA ALA A 196 -17.13 -19.11 5.48
C ALA A 196 -17.26 -17.67 4.95
N ASP A 197 -18.01 -17.51 3.86
CA ASP A 197 -18.21 -16.24 3.16
C ASP A 197 -18.80 -15.16 4.09
N ASP A 198 -19.82 -15.52 4.86
CA ASP A 198 -20.52 -14.62 5.76
C ASP A 198 -19.61 -14.03 6.85
N LEU A 199 -18.65 -14.80 7.34
CA LEU A 199 -17.67 -14.31 8.32
C LEU A 199 -16.64 -13.37 7.68
N ALA A 200 -16.18 -13.67 6.47
CA ALA A 200 -15.24 -12.80 5.75
C ALA A 200 -15.89 -11.44 5.41
N ILE A 201 -17.15 -11.48 4.93
CA ILE A 201 -17.96 -10.28 4.65
C ILE A 201 -18.19 -9.46 5.92
N TYR A 202 -18.55 -10.13 7.02
CA TYR A 202 -18.70 -9.48 8.32
C TYR A 202 -17.43 -8.75 8.76
N PHE A 203 -16.24 -9.31 8.53
CA PHE A 203 -15.00 -8.62 8.84
C PHE A 203 -14.78 -7.39 7.95
N ALA A 204 -15.15 -7.44 6.66
CA ALA A 204 -15.06 -6.26 5.79
C ALA A 204 -15.91 -5.10 6.32
N GLU A 205 -17.16 -5.37 6.67
CA GLU A 205 -18.09 -4.39 7.22
C GLU A 205 -17.60 -3.81 8.54
N ARG A 206 -17.21 -4.67 9.49
CA ARG A 206 -16.75 -4.24 10.82
C ARG A 206 -15.44 -3.46 10.76
N CYS A 207 -14.57 -3.76 9.81
CA CYS A 207 -13.32 -3.06 9.56
C CYS A 207 -13.47 -1.84 8.64
N LYS A 208 -14.70 -1.52 8.17
CA LYS A 208 -14.97 -0.39 7.25
C LYS A 208 -14.04 -0.42 6.01
N GLY A 209 -13.82 -1.60 5.46
CA GLY A 209 -12.95 -1.79 4.29
C GLY A 209 -11.45 -1.56 4.51
N VAL A 210 -11.00 -1.43 5.76
CA VAL A 210 -9.55 -1.31 6.05
C VAL A 210 -8.88 -2.65 5.83
N THR A 211 -8.28 -2.85 4.65
CA THR A 211 -7.68 -4.10 4.18
C THR A 211 -6.75 -4.77 5.20
N ARG A 212 -5.87 -3.99 5.84
CA ARG A 212 -4.95 -4.49 6.88
C ARG A 212 -5.71 -5.12 8.05
N ARG A 213 -6.82 -4.52 8.47
CA ARG A 213 -7.66 -5.02 9.58
C ARG A 213 -8.43 -6.27 9.18
N ILE A 214 -8.96 -6.31 7.95
CA ILE A 214 -9.63 -7.49 7.39
C ILE A 214 -8.68 -8.69 7.43
N VAL A 215 -7.48 -8.54 6.87
CA VAL A 215 -6.45 -9.61 6.86
C VAL A 215 -6.08 -10.07 8.26
N ASN A 216 -5.92 -9.14 9.20
CA ASN A 216 -5.60 -9.48 10.59
C ASN A 216 -6.72 -10.30 11.25
N ASN A 217 -7.99 -9.95 11.02
CA ASN A 217 -9.13 -10.69 11.57
C ASN A 217 -9.27 -12.07 10.92
N LEU A 218 -9.11 -12.17 9.59
CA LEU A 218 -9.11 -13.46 8.88
C LEU A 218 -8.04 -14.40 9.46
N ARG A 219 -6.82 -13.93 9.63
CA ARG A 219 -5.73 -14.72 10.22
C ARG A 219 -5.97 -15.07 11.69
N ALA A 220 -6.53 -14.14 12.47
CA ALA A 220 -6.86 -14.39 13.87
C ALA A 220 -7.97 -15.46 13.97
N ALA A 221 -9.01 -15.35 13.16
CA ALA A 221 -10.11 -16.31 13.13
C ALA A 221 -9.63 -17.72 12.77
N ALA A 222 -8.78 -17.84 11.75
CA ALA A 222 -8.20 -19.12 11.37
C ALA A 222 -7.34 -19.75 12.48
N ARG A 223 -6.56 -18.95 13.22
CA ARG A 223 -5.81 -19.42 14.40
C ARG A 223 -6.73 -19.89 15.51
N THR A 224 -7.82 -19.17 15.77
CA THR A 224 -8.81 -19.55 16.78
C THR A 224 -9.48 -20.87 16.43
N ALA A 225 -9.89 -21.04 15.16
CA ALA A 225 -10.45 -22.30 14.65
C ALA A 225 -9.50 -23.48 14.88
N ALA A 226 -8.23 -23.30 14.53
CA ALA A 226 -7.20 -24.34 14.72
C ALA A 226 -6.99 -24.68 16.20
N THR A 227 -7.03 -23.69 17.11
CA THR A 227 -6.87 -23.88 18.55
C THR A 227 -8.07 -24.62 19.16
N GLU A 228 -9.29 -24.32 18.69
CA GLU A 228 -10.53 -24.93 19.16
C GLU A 228 -10.85 -26.27 18.41
N GLY A 229 -10.01 -26.68 17.45
CA GLY A 229 -10.19 -27.94 16.72
C GLY A 229 -11.40 -27.92 15.78
N VAL A 230 -11.75 -26.75 15.22
CA VAL A 230 -12.90 -26.58 14.33
C VAL A 230 -12.40 -26.42 12.90
N ASP A 231 -12.90 -27.25 11.98
CA ASP A 231 -12.46 -27.25 10.58
C ASP A 231 -12.98 -26.05 9.80
N THR A 232 -14.23 -25.63 10.02
CA THR A 232 -14.86 -24.52 9.31
C THR A 232 -15.63 -23.65 10.28
N ILE A 233 -15.46 -22.34 10.16
CA ILE A 233 -16.08 -21.32 10.99
C ILE A 233 -16.87 -20.32 10.16
N ASP A 234 -18.04 -19.94 10.68
CA ASP A 234 -18.96 -18.98 10.09
C ASP A 234 -19.22 -17.81 11.07
N ARG A 235 -20.06 -16.90 10.66
CA ARG A 235 -20.45 -15.76 11.48
C ARG A 235 -21.17 -16.17 12.79
N ALA A 236 -21.98 -17.24 12.73
CA ALA A 236 -22.71 -17.76 13.89
C ALA A 236 -21.74 -18.34 14.93
N TRP A 237 -20.77 -19.13 14.46
CA TRP A 237 -19.73 -19.68 15.33
C TRP A 237 -18.84 -18.58 15.93
N TRP A 238 -18.49 -17.53 15.14
CA TRP A 238 -17.71 -16.40 15.64
C TRP A 238 -18.42 -15.69 16.79
N GLY A 239 -19.74 -15.52 16.71
CA GLY A 239 -20.58 -14.99 17.78
C GLY A 239 -20.16 -13.58 18.22
N PRO A 240 -20.09 -13.34 19.55
CA PRO A 240 -19.74 -12.03 20.11
C PRO A 240 -18.22 -11.78 20.19
N ARG A 241 -17.38 -12.66 19.66
CA ARG A 241 -15.93 -12.49 19.73
C ARG A 241 -15.51 -11.16 19.12
N LEU A 242 -14.48 -10.57 19.70
CA LEU A 242 -13.99 -9.25 19.28
C LEU A 242 -13.45 -9.27 17.85
N VAL A 243 -13.77 -8.21 17.11
CA VAL A 243 -13.17 -7.87 15.83
C VAL A 243 -12.23 -6.70 16.03
N THR A 244 -10.99 -6.86 15.62
CA THR A 244 -10.00 -5.77 15.68
C THR A 244 -10.33 -4.76 14.59
N ASN A 245 -11.15 -3.76 14.92
CA ASN A 245 -11.61 -2.69 14.02
C ASN A 245 -10.82 -1.38 14.18
N GLY A 246 -9.84 -1.36 15.10
CA GLY A 246 -9.02 -0.19 15.43
C GLY A 246 -9.52 0.60 16.64
N ASP A 247 -10.68 0.26 17.17
CA ASP A 247 -11.14 0.83 18.43
C ASP A 247 -10.38 0.14 19.59
N ILE A 248 -9.84 0.94 20.50
CA ILE A 248 -9.20 0.42 21.72
C ILE A 248 -10.32 0.01 22.68
N PRO A 249 -10.42 -1.26 23.10
CA PRO A 249 -11.44 -1.67 24.05
C PRO A 249 -11.27 -0.86 25.35
N THR A 250 -12.32 -0.16 25.76
CA THR A 250 -12.32 0.50 27.06
C THR A 250 -12.43 -0.55 28.17
N ARG A 251 -11.84 -0.27 29.35
CA ARG A 251 -11.85 -1.20 30.49
C ARG A 251 -13.25 -1.73 30.90
N ARG A 252 -14.33 -1.04 30.47
CA ARG A 252 -15.73 -1.44 30.71
C ARG A 252 -16.24 -2.53 29.78
N SER A 253 -15.60 -2.78 28.64
CA SER A 253 -16.01 -3.82 27.67
C SER A 253 -15.34 -5.18 27.90
N LEU A 254 -14.44 -5.28 28.87
CA LEU A 254 -13.74 -6.52 29.25
C LEU A 254 -14.42 -7.26 30.44
N GLY A 255 -15.54 -6.77 30.94
CA GLY A 255 -16.22 -7.24 32.16
C GLY A 255 -17.69 -7.63 31.99
N GLN A 256 -18.14 -7.99 30.76
CA GLN A 256 -19.48 -8.59 30.57
C GLN A 256 -19.38 -9.90 29.82
#